data_efcdc82b7729ad0061a508c2012c50e4
#
_entry.id   efcdc82b7729ad0061a508c2012c50e4
#
_cell.length_a   1.000
_cell.length_b   1.000
_cell.length_c   1.000
_cell.angle_alpha   90.00
_cell.angle_beta   90.00
_cell.angle_gamma   90.00
#
_symmetry.space_group_name_H-M   'P 1'
#
loop_
_entity.id
_entity.type
_entity.pdbx_description
1 polymer ?
#
loop_
_entity_poly.entity_id
_entity_poly.type
_entity_poly.pdbx_seq_one_letter_code
_entity_poly.pdbx_strand_id
1 'polypeptide(L)'
;MAGPELLAITTDEVLADDLLRLGAAAGARTRLVPDALAAASFWSFSDMVVLDPAAIGQVAAMGLPPRARVVAVTSAPVPGRVWQEAMAIGAHTVVTLPDGERWLVEAIAEAATSSGAAAPIISVLGARGGAGASVLAAGLARVAAAEGLAVYLVDLDPAGFGLNVLLGVDRVEGNGWDDLSAAVGRIPPRSLRSGLPLVAGIRLLTWTSAPAMLPPDGVVGSVLDSAARDADVVVVDLGRWLCAEGAAPRQQAVEVLSRSTQVLIVSPADVRAALGARRMLASGVLAGLPLGLIVRGPSPGALSGEDLAEALELPLVAHMPAESRLDRCLEDGLPPGRSRSGPLLGTCLRLLRGVARSSVAAG
;
A
#
# COMPACT_ATOMS: atom_id res chain seq x y z
N MET A 1 20.63 -2.07 -18.60
CA MET A 1 19.69 -2.70 -17.64
C MET A 1 19.02 -3.86 -18.37
N ALA A 2 19.00 -5.06 -17.81
CA ALA A 2 18.27 -6.19 -18.41
C ALA A 2 16.77 -5.89 -18.34
N GLY A 3 16.02 -6.18 -19.42
CA GLY A 3 14.55 -6.05 -19.43
C GLY A 3 13.90 -7.08 -18.50
N PRO A 4 12.58 -6.96 -18.25
CA PRO A 4 11.85 -7.89 -17.39
C PRO A 4 11.89 -9.32 -17.91
N GLU A 5 11.84 -10.29 -17.01
CA GLU A 5 11.73 -11.70 -17.38
C GLU A 5 10.25 -12.13 -17.34
N LEU A 6 9.70 -12.38 -18.53
CA LEU A 6 8.36 -12.92 -18.72
C LEU A 6 8.45 -14.45 -18.88
N LEU A 7 7.82 -15.21 -17.99
CA LEU A 7 7.63 -16.66 -18.14
C LEU A 7 6.29 -16.92 -18.83
N ALA A 8 6.32 -17.52 -20.00
CA ALA A 8 5.13 -17.91 -20.77
C ALA A 8 5.01 -19.44 -20.78
N ILE A 9 3.87 -19.96 -20.32
CA ILE A 9 3.59 -21.40 -20.23
C ILE A 9 2.47 -21.74 -21.18
N THR A 10 2.79 -22.32 -22.32
CA THR A 10 1.80 -22.74 -23.32
C THR A 10 2.39 -23.74 -24.31
N THR A 11 1.54 -24.61 -24.86
CA THR A 11 1.83 -25.48 -25.98
C THR A 11 1.11 -25.01 -27.26
N ASP A 12 0.31 -23.97 -27.18
CA ASP A 12 -0.36 -23.36 -28.33
C ASP A 12 0.65 -22.46 -29.07
N GLU A 13 1.01 -22.87 -30.31
CA GLU A 13 2.01 -22.16 -31.12
C GLU A 13 1.58 -20.73 -31.47
N VAL A 14 0.28 -20.51 -31.74
CA VAL A 14 -0.25 -19.18 -32.07
C VAL A 14 -0.15 -18.25 -30.86
N LEU A 15 -0.54 -18.75 -29.69
CA LEU A 15 -0.44 -18.00 -28.46
C LEU A 15 1.04 -17.73 -28.06
N ALA A 16 1.92 -18.71 -28.31
CA ALA A 16 3.35 -18.56 -28.09
C ALA A 16 3.96 -17.42 -28.92
N ASP A 17 3.63 -17.35 -30.21
CA ASP A 17 4.09 -16.29 -31.10
C ASP A 17 3.55 -14.94 -30.66
N ASP A 18 2.29 -14.85 -30.28
CA ASP A 18 1.69 -13.62 -29.73
C ASP A 18 2.40 -13.18 -28.44
N LEU A 19 2.65 -14.08 -27.51
CA LEU A 19 3.34 -13.77 -26.24
C LEU A 19 4.80 -13.34 -26.46
N LEU A 20 5.50 -13.94 -27.41
CA LEU A 20 6.84 -13.47 -27.81
C LEU A 20 6.81 -12.06 -28.41
N ARG A 21 5.86 -11.80 -29.31
CA ARG A 21 5.66 -10.48 -29.91
C ARG A 21 5.31 -9.40 -28.86
N LEU A 22 4.34 -9.69 -27.99
CA LEU A 22 3.90 -8.75 -26.95
C LEU A 22 4.99 -8.54 -25.88
N GLY A 23 5.71 -9.59 -25.51
CA GLY A 23 6.87 -9.48 -24.61
C GLY A 23 7.96 -8.57 -25.21
N ALA A 24 8.29 -8.75 -26.49
CA ALA A 24 9.25 -7.90 -27.18
C ALA A 24 8.78 -6.43 -27.24
N ALA A 25 7.49 -6.21 -27.53
CA ALA A 25 6.89 -4.86 -27.53
C ALA A 25 6.97 -4.17 -26.16
N ALA A 26 6.90 -4.96 -25.08
CA ALA A 26 7.06 -4.49 -23.70
C ALA A 26 8.52 -4.37 -23.24
N GLY A 27 9.50 -4.72 -24.09
CA GLY A 27 10.92 -4.74 -23.74
C GLY A 27 11.31 -5.90 -22.80
N ALA A 28 10.50 -6.94 -22.73
CA ALA A 28 10.72 -8.10 -21.87
C ALA A 28 11.56 -9.19 -22.55
N ARG A 29 12.30 -9.94 -21.72
CA ARG A 29 12.90 -11.20 -22.12
C ARG A 29 11.88 -12.30 -21.88
N THR A 30 11.27 -12.84 -22.93
CA THR A 30 10.27 -13.89 -22.83
C THR A 30 10.92 -15.27 -22.82
N ARG A 31 10.63 -16.05 -21.77
CA ARG A 31 10.97 -17.45 -21.65
C ARG A 31 9.73 -18.28 -21.88
N LEU A 32 9.70 -18.99 -23.01
CA LEU A 32 8.60 -19.88 -23.35
C LEU A 32 8.92 -21.29 -22.85
N VAL A 33 7.97 -21.91 -22.16
CA VAL A 33 8.04 -23.32 -21.69
C VAL A 33 6.73 -24.05 -21.96
N PRO A 34 6.78 -25.37 -22.21
CA PRO A 34 5.57 -26.09 -22.66
C PRO A 34 4.63 -26.47 -21.51
N ASP A 35 5.10 -26.57 -20.29
CA ASP A 35 4.33 -27.11 -19.16
C ASP A 35 4.77 -26.56 -17.81
N ALA A 36 4.00 -26.90 -16.77
CA ALA A 36 4.26 -26.47 -15.40
C ALA A 36 5.56 -27.06 -14.82
N LEU A 37 5.99 -28.25 -15.26
CA LEU A 37 7.21 -28.87 -14.78
C LEU A 37 8.45 -28.09 -15.26
N ALA A 38 8.48 -27.73 -16.53
CA ALA A 38 9.53 -26.89 -17.09
C ALA A 38 9.50 -25.48 -16.51
N ALA A 39 8.32 -24.99 -16.13
CA ALA A 39 8.14 -23.67 -15.50
C ALA A 39 8.64 -23.60 -14.06
N ALA A 40 8.68 -24.71 -13.31
CA ALA A 40 8.95 -24.72 -11.86
C ALA A 40 10.25 -24.03 -11.48
N SER A 41 11.33 -24.22 -12.27
CA SER A 41 12.63 -23.60 -12.02
C SER A 41 12.64 -22.08 -12.20
N PHE A 42 11.68 -21.54 -12.93
CA PHE A 42 11.59 -20.10 -13.26
C PHE A 42 10.42 -19.42 -12.55
N TRP A 43 9.53 -20.21 -11.94
CA TRP A 43 8.29 -19.72 -11.33
C TRP A 43 8.49 -18.59 -10.34
N SER A 44 9.47 -18.72 -9.43
CA SER A 44 9.72 -17.73 -8.38
C SER A 44 10.58 -16.53 -8.82
N PHE A 45 11.34 -16.69 -9.92
CA PHE A 45 12.33 -15.67 -10.33
C PHE A 45 11.86 -14.77 -11.47
N SER A 46 10.81 -15.16 -12.21
CA SER A 46 10.29 -14.36 -13.30
C SER A 46 9.49 -13.17 -12.79
N ASP A 47 9.60 -12.02 -13.44
CA ASP A 47 8.89 -10.81 -13.05
C ASP A 47 7.37 -10.93 -13.26
N MET A 48 6.95 -11.70 -14.27
CA MET A 48 5.56 -12.00 -14.58
C MET A 48 5.42 -13.40 -15.15
N VAL A 49 4.32 -14.09 -14.84
CA VAL A 49 3.96 -15.39 -15.42
C VAL A 49 2.68 -15.24 -16.22
N VAL A 50 2.72 -15.70 -17.46
CA VAL A 50 1.56 -15.78 -18.34
C VAL A 50 1.35 -17.22 -18.74
N LEU A 51 0.12 -17.71 -18.62
CA LEU A 51 -0.17 -19.12 -18.90
C LEU A 51 -1.52 -19.26 -19.62
N ASP A 52 -1.62 -20.29 -20.46
CA ASP A 52 -2.85 -20.66 -21.11
C ASP A 52 -3.79 -21.44 -20.16
N PRO A 53 -5.07 -21.61 -20.51
CA PRO A 53 -6.03 -22.36 -19.70
C PRO A 53 -5.64 -23.81 -19.44
N ALA A 54 -4.88 -24.46 -20.33
CA ALA A 54 -4.43 -25.84 -20.14
C ALA A 54 -3.32 -25.94 -19.09
N ALA A 55 -2.42 -24.94 -19.02
CA ALA A 55 -1.35 -24.88 -18.05
C ALA A 55 -1.85 -24.56 -16.62
N ILE A 56 -3.01 -23.87 -16.48
CA ILE A 56 -3.58 -23.53 -15.15
C ILE A 56 -3.79 -24.79 -14.30
N GLY A 57 -4.46 -25.80 -14.85
CA GLY A 57 -4.69 -27.06 -14.13
C GLY A 57 -3.40 -27.80 -13.75
N GLN A 58 -2.38 -27.75 -14.61
CA GLN A 58 -1.07 -28.35 -14.33
C GLN A 58 -0.35 -27.63 -13.18
N VAL A 59 -0.33 -26.29 -13.20
CA VAL A 59 0.28 -25.47 -12.15
C VAL A 59 -0.42 -25.70 -10.81
N ALA A 60 -1.77 -25.75 -10.81
CA ALA A 60 -2.56 -26.03 -9.62
C ALA A 60 -2.25 -27.44 -9.05
N ALA A 61 -2.16 -28.44 -9.91
CA ALA A 61 -1.86 -29.83 -9.51
C ALA A 61 -0.45 -29.99 -8.94
N MET A 62 0.52 -29.21 -9.41
CA MET A 62 1.90 -29.24 -8.89
C MET A 62 2.06 -28.53 -7.55
N GLY A 63 1.08 -27.76 -7.09
CA GLY A 63 1.15 -27.03 -5.82
C GLY A 63 2.27 -25.99 -5.78
N LEU A 64 2.56 -25.34 -6.91
CA LEU A 64 3.54 -24.25 -6.93
C LEU A 64 3.08 -23.13 -5.98
N PRO A 65 4.02 -22.45 -5.28
CA PRO A 65 3.65 -21.45 -4.29
C PRO A 65 2.86 -20.31 -4.94
N PRO A 66 1.80 -19.82 -4.29
CA PRO A 66 1.06 -18.65 -4.79
C PRO A 66 2.00 -17.46 -4.98
N ARG A 67 1.83 -16.75 -6.08
CA ARG A 67 2.63 -15.56 -6.36
C ARG A 67 1.78 -14.45 -6.99
N ALA A 68 2.25 -13.23 -6.87
CA ALA A 68 1.70 -12.09 -7.60
C ALA A 68 2.07 -12.16 -9.09
N ARG A 69 1.32 -11.45 -9.92
CA ARG A 69 1.57 -11.28 -11.36
C ARG A 69 1.51 -12.58 -12.16
N VAL A 70 0.50 -13.36 -11.87
CA VAL A 70 0.09 -14.49 -12.70
C VAL A 70 -1.12 -14.06 -13.52
N VAL A 71 -1.05 -14.20 -14.84
CA VAL A 71 -2.10 -13.82 -15.78
C VAL A 71 -2.44 -15.02 -16.67
N ALA A 72 -3.70 -15.38 -16.70
CA ALA A 72 -4.19 -16.35 -17.69
C ALA A 72 -4.45 -15.63 -19.02
N VAL A 73 -3.98 -16.20 -20.13
CA VAL A 73 -4.19 -15.62 -21.46
C VAL A 73 -4.84 -16.66 -22.36
N THR A 74 -5.84 -16.25 -23.14
CA THR A 74 -6.58 -17.12 -24.05
C THR A 74 -6.93 -16.38 -25.34
N SER A 75 -7.07 -17.13 -26.43
CA SER A 75 -7.62 -16.65 -27.71
C SER A 75 -9.13 -16.92 -27.86
N ALA A 76 -9.75 -17.60 -26.88
CA ALA A 76 -11.17 -17.97 -26.92
C ALA A 76 -11.83 -17.77 -25.53
N PRO A 77 -13.18 -17.65 -25.48
CA PRO A 77 -13.91 -17.59 -24.22
C PRO A 77 -13.62 -18.81 -23.33
N VAL A 78 -13.33 -18.57 -22.06
CA VAL A 78 -13.02 -19.65 -21.08
C VAL A 78 -14.23 -20.05 -20.25
N PRO A 79 -14.42 -21.36 -19.98
CA PRO A 79 -15.44 -21.83 -19.05
C PRO A 79 -15.22 -21.32 -17.63
N GLY A 80 -16.30 -21.10 -16.88
CA GLY A 80 -16.25 -20.56 -15.52
C GLY A 80 -15.37 -21.33 -14.53
N ARG A 81 -15.18 -22.65 -14.72
CA ARG A 81 -14.27 -23.47 -13.91
C ARG A 81 -12.81 -23.03 -14.02
N VAL A 82 -12.38 -22.57 -15.18
CA VAL A 82 -11.01 -22.11 -15.43
C VAL A 82 -10.70 -20.86 -14.60
N TRP A 83 -11.70 -20.01 -14.38
CA TRP A 83 -11.57 -18.87 -13.47
C TRP A 83 -11.30 -19.27 -12.03
N GLN A 84 -11.98 -20.31 -11.52
CA GLN A 84 -11.76 -20.80 -10.16
C GLN A 84 -10.36 -21.39 -10.00
N GLU A 85 -9.91 -22.18 -10.97
CA GLU A 85 -8.56 -22.76 -10.98
C GLU A 85 -7.48 -21.65 -11.10
N ALA A 86 -7.71 -20.64 -11.95
CA ALA A 86 -6.82 -19.50 -12.09
C ALA A 86 -6.66 -18.72 -10.77
N MET A 87 -7.75 -18.47 -10.07
CA MET A 87 -7.70 -17.81 -8.76
C MET A 87 -6.91 -18.62 -7.72
N ALA A 88 -7.01 -19.93 -7.74
CA ALA A 88 -6.30 -20.81 -6.80
C ALA A 88 -4.77 -20.75 -6.95
N ILE A 89 -4.25 -20.43 -8.13
CA ILE A 89 -2.82 -20.27 -8.40
C ILE A 89 -2.35 -18.81 -8.33
N GLY A 90 -3.22 -17.89 -7.89
CA GLY A 90 -2.91 -16.46 -7.78
C GLY A 90 -3.10 -15.67 -9.09
N ALA A 91 -3.70 -16.24 -10.13
CA ALA A 91 -4.06 -15.49 -11.33
C ALA A 91 -5.32 -14.65 -11.07
N HIS A 92 -5.14 -13.35 -10.99
CA HIS A 92 -6.23 -12.41 -10.69
C HIS A 92 -6.91 -11.86 -11.96
N THR A 93 -6.38 -12.19 -13.14
CA THR A 93 -6.86 -11.66 -14.42
C THR A 93 -6.77 -12.73 -15.48
N VAL A 94 -7.82 -12.80 -16.32
CA VAL A 94 -7.81 -13.55 -17.58
C VAL A 94 -7.90 -12.54 -18.71
N VAL A 95 -6.97 -12.62 -19.65
CA VAL A 95 -6.86 -11.71 -20.78
C VAL A 95 -7.23 -12.47 -22.04
N THR A 96 -8.17 -11.96 -22.81
CA THR A 96 -8.51 -12.52 -24.13
C THR A 96 -7.78 -11.74 -25.22
N LEU A 97 -7.03 -12.44 -26.05
CA LEU A 97 -6.39 -11.84 -27.24
C LEU A 97 -7.32 -11.97 -28.45
N PRO A 98 -7.28 -11.01 -29.38
CA PRO A 98 -6.39 -9.84 -29.45
C PRO A 98 -6.84 -8.62 -28.60
N ASP A 99 -8.06 -8.61 -28.07
CA ASP A 99 -8.67 -7.43 -27.43
C ASP A 99 -7.84 -6.91 -26.22
N GLY A 100 -7.19 -7.83 -25.50
CA GLY A 100 -6.37 -7.53 -24.33
C GLY A 100 -4.89 -7.23 -24.59
N GLU A 101 -4.43 -7.19 -25.84
CA GLU A 101 -3.00 -7.00 -26.18
C GLU A 101 -2.39 -5.76 -25.53
N ARG A 102 -3.07 -4.64 -25.65
CA ARG A 102 -2.59 -3.37 -25.07
C ARG A 102 -2.40 -3.47 -23.57
N TRP A 103 -3.40 -4.02 -22.89
CA TRP A 103 -3.33 -4.23 -21.44
C TRP A 103 -2.16 -5.15 -21.06
N LEU A 104 -1.96 -6.24 -21.82
CA LEU A 104 -0.89 -7.21 -21.53
C LEU A 104 0.50 -6.60 -21.73
N VAL A 105 0.71 -5.83 -22.79
CA VAL A 105 1.98 -5.09 -23.02
C VAL A 105 2.27 -4.11 -21.88
N GLU A 106 1.26 -3.35 -21.47
CA GLU A 106 1.38 -2.42 -20.33
C GLU A 106 1.72 -3.17 -19.03
N ALA A 107 1.05 -4.30 -18.76
CA ALA A 107 1.27 -5.12 -17.56
C ALA A 107 2.68 -5.76 -17.53
N ILE A 108 3.19 -6.25 -18.68
CA ILE A 108 4.54 -6.78 -18.81
C ILE A 108 5.58 -5.68 -18.59
N ALA A 109 5.38 -4.51 -19.21
CA ALA A 109 6.30 -3.36 -19.05
C ALA A 109 6.34 -2.86 -17.60
N GLU A 110 5.19 -2.88 -16.91
CA GLU A 110 5.12 -2.56 -15.48
C GLU A 110 5.84 -3.60 -14.60
N ALA A 111 5.80 -4.87 -14.98
CA ALA A 111 6.52 -5.92 -14.25
C ALA A 111 8.03 -5.66 -14.21
N ALA A 112 8.59 -5.03 -15.26
CA ALA A 112 9.97 -4.62 -15.34
C ALA A 112 10.39 -3.55 -14.34
N THR A 113 9.50 -2.56 -14.20
CA THR A 113 9.77 -1.41 -13.32
C THR A 113 9.55 -1.74 -11.84
N SER A 114 8.94 -2.89 -11.57
CA SER A 114 8.59 -3.36 -10.23
C SER A 114 9.38 -4.61 -9.80
N SER A 115 10.60 -4.81 -10.32
CA SER A 115 11.52 -5.90 -9.88
C SER A 115 12.03 -5.71 -8.44
N GLY A 116 11.64 -4.62 -7.77
CA GLY A 116 11.79 -4.43 -6.33
C GLY A 116 10.59 -5.01 -5.57
N ALA A 117 10.80 -5.48 -4.36
CA ALA A 117 9.73 -5.73 -3.42
C ALA A 117 8.78 -4.51 -3.37
N ALA A 118 7.46 -4.74 -3.32
CA ALA A 118 6.52 -3.63 -3.19
C ALA A 118 6.91 -2.75 -2.00
N ALA A 119 6.81 -1.44 -2.17
CA ALA A 119 7.16 -0.50 -1.12
C ALA A 119 6.35 -0.79 0.16
N PRO A 120 6.97 -0.66 1.33
CA PRO A 120 6.27 -0.83 2.59
C PRO A 120 5.13 0.19 2.72
N ILE A 121 3.99 -0.28 3.21
CA ILE A 121 2.84 0.54 3.54
C ILE A 121 2.78 0.71 5.05
N ILE A 122 3.00 1.93 5.53
CA ILE A 122 2.93 2.29 6.94
C ILE A 122 1.60 2.98 7.20
N SER A 123 0.73 2.30 7.92
CA SER A 123 -0.56 2.85 8.33
C SER A 123 -0.48 3.47 9.73
N VAL A 124 -1.01 4.67 9.90
CA VAL A 124 -0.96 5.42 11.17
C VAL A 124 -2.37 5.64 11.68
N LEU A 125 -2.60 5.33 12.94
CA LEU A 125 -3.90 5.38 13.60
C LEU A 125 -3.80 6.02 14.98
N GLY A 126 -4.72 6.89 15.34
CA GLY A 126 -4.74 7.54 16.66
C GLY A 126 -5.57 6.78 17.69
N ALA A 127 -5.04 6.52 18.87
CA ALA A 127 -5.78 5.92 20.00
C ALA A 127 -7.00 6.74 20.42
N ARG A 128 -6.96 8.06 20.20
CA ARG A 128 -8.06 9.01 20.40
C ARG A 128 -7.93 10.22 19.47
N GLY A 129 -8.96 11.05 19.41
CA GLY A 129 -8.87 12.34 18.72
C GLY A 129 -7.75 13.21 19.31
N GLY A 130 -7.00 13.87 18.46
CA GLY A 130 -5.85 14.70 18.86
C GLY A 130 -4.63 13.91 19.37
N ALA A 131 -4.55 12.60 19.12
CA ALA A 131 -3.36 11.80 19.47
C ALA A 131 -2.13 12.21 18.67
N GLY A 132 -2.29 12.82 17.50
CA GLY A 132 -1.19 13.25 16.64
C GLY A 132 -0.87 12.27 15.50
N ALA A 133 -1.80 11.38 15.14
CA ALA A 133 -1.62 10.40 14.06
C ALA A 133 -1.35 11.10 12.71
N SER A 134 -2.21 12.01 12.29
CA SER A 134 -2.06 12.77 11.04
C SER A 134 -0.77 13.58 11.00
N VAL A 135 -0.36 14.15 12.16
CA VAL A 135 0.91 14.86 12.28
C VAL A 135 2.09 13.92 12.09
N LEU A 136 2.03 12.72 12.66
CA LEU A 136 3.06 11.69 12.43
C LEU A 136 3.08 11.22 10.98
N ALA A 137 1.92 10.97 10.38
CA ALA A 137 1.83 10.54 8.98
C ALA A 137 2.41 11.59 8.03
N ALA A 138 2.01 12.85 8.17
CA ALA A 138 2.55 13.96 7.38
C ALA A 138 4.06 14.17 7.65
N GLY A 139 4.49 14.04 8.90
CA GLY A 139 5.91 14.12 9.29
C GLY A 139 6.75 13.00 8.68
N LEU A 140 6.27 11.76 8.72
CA LEU A 140 6.93 10.61 8.08
C LEU A 140 7.09 10.82 6.56
N ALA A 141 6.02 11.21 5.88
CA ALA A 141 6.06 11.45 4.44
C ALA A 141 7.05 12.57 4.09
N ARG A 142 7.05 13.66 4.86
CA ARG A 142 7.98 14.78 4.63
C ARG A 142 9.44 14.40 4.87
N VAL A 143 9.71 13.67 5.94
CA VAL A 143 11.07 13.22 6.25
C VAL A 143 11.55 12.24 5.19
N ALA A 144 10.72 11.30 4.76
CA ALA A 144 11.05 10.37 3.71
C ALA A 144 11.35 11.10 2.37
N ALA A 145 10.53 12.08 1.98
CA ALA A 145 10.78 12.90 0.80
C ALA A 145 12.09 13.73 0.92
N ALA A 146 12.39 14.25 2.11
CA ALA A 146 13.63 14.99 2.36
C ALA A 146 14.88 14.09 2.30
N GLU A 147 14.76 12.79 2.58
CA GLU A 147 15.80 11.77 2.38
C GLU A 147 15.88 11.30 0.92
N GLY A 148 15.10 11.87 0.00
CA GLY A 148 15.13 11.57 -1.43
C GLY A 148 14.30 10.35 -1.84
N LEU A 149 13.46 9.82 -0.96
CA LEU A 149 12.59 8.69 -1.26
C LEU A 149 11.37 9.14 -2.08
N ALA A 150 10.90 8.27 -2.98
CA ALA A 150 9.62 8.42 -3.64
C ALA A 150 8.49 8.06 -2.64
N VAL A 151 7.62 9.02 -2.31
CA VAL A 151 6.66 8.92 -1.23
C VAL A 151 5.24 9.17 -1.71
N TYR A 152 4.32 8.30 -1.27
CA TYR A 152 2.89 8.56 -1.32
C TYR A 152 2.36 8.76 0.10
N LEU A 153 1.55 9.81 0.28
CA LEU A 153 0.81 10.08 1.50
C LEU A 153 -0.68 9.99 1.17
N VAL A 154 -1.36 9.05 1.81
CA VAL A 154 -2.76 8.73 1.54
C VAL A 154 -3.59 9.09 2.77
N ASP A 155 -4.54 9.99 2.58
CA ASP A 155 -5.50 10.40 3.59
C ASP A 155 -6.74 9.51 3.51
N LEU A 156 -7.01 8.74 4.56
CA LEU A 156 -8.20 7.90 4.70
C LEU A 156 -9.04 8.28 5.94
N ASP A 157 -8.95 9.54 6.38
CA ASP A 157 -9.86 10.06 7.42
C ASP A 157 -10.86 11.07 6.83
N PRO A 158 -12.06 10.62 6.40
CA PRO A 158 -13.07 11.51 5.84
C PRO A 158 -13.62 12.52 6.87
N ALA A 159 -13.37 12.33 8.16
CA ALA A 159 -13.73 13.26 9.23
C ALA A 159 -12.59 14.23 9.58
N GLY A 160 -11.43 14.08 8.93
CA GLY A 160 -10.28 14.96 9.08
C GLY A 160 -10.47 16.29 8.35
N PHE A 161 -9.53 17.20 8.57
CA PHE A 161 -9.49 18.49 7.88
C PHE A 161 -8.64 18.46 6.59
N GLY A 162 -8.16 17.29 6.19
CA GLY A 162 -7.33 17.06 5.02
C GLY A 162 -5.82 17.21 5.29
N LEU A 163 -5.04 16.27 4.78
CA LEU A 163 -3.58 16.27 4.95
C LEU A 163 -2.89 17.40 4.15
N ASN A 164 -3.54 17.94 3.12
CA ASN A 164 -3.05 19.12 2.41
C ASN A 164 -2.87 20.32 3.34
N VAL A 165 -3.81 20.54 4.26
CA VAL A 165 -3.72 21.64 5.26
C VAL A 165 -2.51 21.41 6.17
N LEU A 166 -2.28 20.17 6.65
CA LEU A 166 -1.09 19.84 7.43
C LEU A 166 0.22 20.03 6.66
N LEU A 167 0.19 19.91 5.33
CA LEU A 167 1.36 20.17 4.49
C LEU A 167 1.52 21.66 4.15
N GLY A 168 0.65 22.53 4.67
CA GLY A 168 0.68 23.98 4.45
C GLY A 168 0.15 24.39 3.07
N VAL A 169 -0.76 23.61 2.49
CA VAL A 169 -1.35 23.87 1.18
C VAL A 169 -2.87 23.87 1.28
N ASP A 170 -3.50 25.02 1.06
CA ASP A 170 -4.95 25.16 1.15
C ASP A 170 -5.69 24.44 0.01
N ARG A 171 -5.12 24.48 -1.19
CA ARG A 171 -5.66 23.83 -2.38
C ARG A 171 -4.59 23.06 -3.10
N VAL A 172 -4.94 21.85 -3.53
CA VAL A 172 -4.09 21.00 -4.34
C VAL A 172 -4.67 20.86 -5.74
N GLU A 173 -3.83 21.03 -6.75
CA GLU A 173 -4.22 20.79 -8.14
C GLU A 173 -3.87 19.36 -8.50
N GLY A 174 -4.85 18.59 -8.94
CA GLY A 174 -4.72 17.16 -9.27
C GLY A 174 -5.89 16.36 -8.74
N ASN A 175 -5.84 15.05 -8.96
CA ASN A 175 -6.92 14.14 -8.57
C ASN A 175 -6.93 13.91 -7.05
N GLY A 176 -8.13 13.90 -6.48
CA GLY A 176 -8.42 13.44 -5.14
C GLY A 176 -9.21 12.13 -5.11
N TRP A 177 -9.69 11.74 -3.94
CA TRP A 177 -10.55 10.57 -3.81
C TRP A 177 -11.84 10.68 -4.63
N ASP A 178 -12.37 11.89 -4.78
CA ASP A 178 -13.60 12.15 -5.56
C ASP A 178 -13.42 11.74 -7.02
N ASP A 179 -12.28 12.04 -7.62
CA ASP A 179 -11.95 11.69 -9.00
C ASP A 179 -11.70 10.20 -9.18
N LEU A 180 -11.05 9.57 -8.20
CA LEU A 180 -10.73 8.15 -8.22
C LEU A 180 -11.93 7.26 -7.90
N SER A 181 -12.97 7.80 -7.25
CA SER A 181 -14.19 7.06 -6.92
C SER A 181 -14.95 6.55 -8.13
N ALA A 182 -14.75 7.15 -9.31
CA ALA A 182 -15.29 6.69 -10.58
C ALA A 182 -14.42 5.63 -11.27
N ALA A 183 -13.21 5.37 -10.76
CA ALA A 183 -12.30 4.39 -11.36
C ALA A 183 -12.80 2.97 -11.11
N VAL A 184 -12.96 2.21 -12.19
CA VAL A 184 -13.33 0.79 -12.13
C VAL A 184 -12.10 -0.06 -12.44
N GLY A 185 -11.77 -0.99 -11.54
CA GLY A 185 -10.69 -1.94 -11.73
C GLY A 185 -9.32 -1.41 -11.29
N ARG A 186 -8.27 -1.94 -11.89
CA ARG A 186 -6.88 -1.64 -11.50
C ARG A 186 -6.44 -0.28 -12.03
N ILE A 187 -5.85 0.52 -11.15
CA ILE A 187 -5.25 1.81 -11.50
C ILE A 187 -3.77 1.58 -11.87
N PRO A 188 -3.31 1.93 -13.08
CA PRO A 188 -1.90 1.82 -13.43
C PRO A 188 -1.02 2.77 -12.59
N PRO A 189 0.17 2.36 -12.12
CA PRO A 189 1.05 3.21 -11.30
C PRO A 189 1.41 4.54 -11.96
N ARG A 190 1.67 4.54 -13.27
CA ARG A 190 1.95 5.76 -14.02
C ARG A 190 0.77 6.73 -14.05
N SER A 191 -0.45 6.21 -14.20
CA SER A 191 -1.68 7.02 -14.18
C SER A 191 -1.91 7.62 -12.80
N LEU A 192 -1.74 6.83 -11.74
CA LEU A 192 -1.82 7.33 -10.37
C LEU A 192 -0.77 8.43 -10.13
N ARG A 193 0.49 8.19 -10.49
CA ARG A 193 1.58 9.16 -10.36
C ARG A 193 1.29 10.48 -11.06
N SER A 194 0.84 10.43 -12.31
CA SER A 194 0.58 11.63 -13.11
C SER A 194 -0.67 12.38 -12.67
N GLY A 195 -1.65 11.68 -12.11
CA GLY A 195 -2.92 12.28 -11.67
C GLY A 195 -2.83 12.94 -10.29
N LEU A 196 -1.98 12.41 -9.39
CA LEU A 196 -1.90 12.93 -8.03
C LEU A 196 -1.04 14.20 -7.92
N PRO A 197 -1.45 15.16 -7.08
CA PRO A 197 -0.67 16.35 -6.78
C PRO A 197 0.67 16.00 -6.13
N LEU A 198 1.70 16.76 -6.50
CA LEU A 198 3.03 16.67 -5.91
C LEU A 198 3.25 17.86 -4.96
N VAL A 199 3.22 17.61 -3.68
CA VAL A 199 3.38 18.62 -2.62
C VAL A 199 4.69 18.38 -1.89
N ALA A 200 5.65 19.27 -2.00
CA ALA A 200 6.96 19.16 -1.34
C ALA A 200 7.67 17.80 -1.55
N GLY A 201 7.56 17.22 -2.74
CA GLY A 201 8.14 15.91 -3.08
C GLY A 201 7.28 14.70 -2.70
N ILE A 202 6.08 14.93 -2.15
CA ILE A 202 5.14 13.89 -1.71
C ILE A 202 3.99 13.81 -2.71
N ARG A 203 3.67 12.63 -3.22
CA ARG A 203 2.42 12.36 -3.93
C ARG A 203 1.29 12.25 -2.91
N LEU A 204 0.40 13.24 -2.93
CA LEU A 204 -0.68 13.36 -1.95
C LEU A 204 -2.00 12.88 -2.53
N LEU A 205 -2.69 12.00 -1.81
CA LEU A 205 -4.08 11.65 -2.09
C LEU A 205 -4.94 12.03 -0.89
N THR A 206 -5.82 12.99 -1.07
CA THR A 206 -6.78 13.49 -0.07
C THR A 206 -8.11 13.82 -0.75
N TRP A 207 -9.09 14.31 -0.01
CA TRP A 207 -10.35 14.80 -0.58
C TRP A 207 -10.18 16.22 -1.12
N THR A 208 -10.80 16.49 -2.27
CA THR A 208 -10.81 17.80 -2.91
C THR A 208 -12.13 18.53 -2.75
N SER A 209 -13.18 17.79 -2.37
CA SER A 209 -14.52 18.32 -2.12
C SER A 209 -15.09 17.88 -0.76
N ALA A 210 -16.12 18.56 -0.30
CA ALA A 210 -16.88 18.21 0.89
C ALA A 210 -18.35 17.94 0.50
N PRO A 211 -19.03 16.95 1.14
CA PRO A 211 -18.54 16.12 2.23
C PRO A 211 -17.61 15.00 1.74
N ALA A 212 -16.52 14.76 2.45
CA ALA A 212 -15.65 13.63 2.19
C ALA A 212 -16.36 12.31 2.49
N MET A 213 -16.31 11.38 1.54
CA MET A 213 -16.91 10.05 1.67
C MET A 213 -15.86 8.99 1.37
N LEU A 214 -15.91 7.87 2.10
CA LEU A 214 -15.03 6.75 1.80
C LEU A 214 -15.20 6.30 0.35
N PRO A 215 -14.10 6.01 -0.36
CA PRO A 215 -14.17 5.52 -1.73
C PRO A 215 -14.95 4.20 -1.83
N PRO A 216 -15.51 3.86 -2.99
CA PRO A 216 -16.12 2.56 -3.22
C PRO A 216 -15.17 1.40 -2.93
N ASP A 217 -15.74 0.21 -2.67
CA ASP A 217 -15.01 -1.03 -2.45
C ASP A 217 -14.10 -1.33 -3.65
N GLY A 218 -12.88 -1.82 -3.38
CA GLY A 218 -11.86 -2.13 -4.37
C GLY A 218 -10.97 -0.94 -4.80
N VAL A 219 -11.44 0.30 -4.63
CA VAL A 219 -10.68 1.49 -5.06
C VAL A 219 -9.48 1.73 -4.15
N VAL A 220 -9.66 1.63 -2.83
CA VAL A 220 -8.57 1.80 -1.86
C VAL A 220 -7.45 0.79 -2.11
N GLY A 221 -7.82 -0.48 -2.27
CA GLY A 221 -6.87 -1.55 -2.58
C GLY A 221 -6.10 -1.31 -3.87
N SER A 222 -6.79 -0.91 -4.95
CA SER A 222 -6.17 -0.61 -6.23
C SER A 222 -5.19 0.56 -6.17
N VAL A 223 -5.53 1.61 -5.43
CA VAL A 223 -4.65 2.76 -5.18
C VAL A 223 -3.40 2.34 -4.42
N LEU A 224 -3.54 1.61 -3.31
CA LEU A 224 -2.42 1.18 -2.48
C LEU A 224 -1.48 0.23 -3.23
N ASP A 225 -2.04 -0.71 -4.01
CA ASP A 225 -1.26 -1.61 -4.86
C ASP A 225 -0.48 -0.85 -5.94
N SER A 226 -1.06 0.21 -6.48
CA SER A 226 -0.40 1.08 -7.46
C SER A 226 0.69 1.94 -6.83
N ALA A 227 0.39 2.58 -5.70
CA ALA A 227 1.33 3.40 -4.97
C ALA A 227 2.55 2.59 -4.50
N ALA A 228 2.33 1.38 -3.95
CA ALA A 228 3.40 0.51 -3.47
C ALA A 228 4.33 0.01 -4.59
N ARG A 229 3.86 -0.03 -5.84
CA ARG A 229 4.72 -0.36 -7.00
C ARG A 229 5.53 0.82 -7.55
N ASP A 230 5.17 2.04 -7.17
CA ASP A 230 5.75 3.27 -7.71
C ASP A 230 6.59 4.04 -6.70
N ALA A 231 6.48 3.70 -5.42
CA ALA A 231 7.11 4.38 -4.30
C ALA A 231 8.26 3.58 -3.68
N ASP A 232 9.02 4.26 -2.82
CA ASP A 232 9.92 3.64 -1.84
C ASP A 232 9.21 3.44 -0.49
N VAL A 233 8.17 4.25 -0.22
CA VAL A 233 7.32 4.12 0.96
C VAL A 233 5.95 4.73 0.72
N VAL A 234 4.90 4.07 1.22
CA VAL A 234 3.53 4.58 1.26
C VAL A 234 3.15 4.82 2.72
N VAL A 235 2.70 6.02 3.05
CA VAL A 235 2.18 6.38 4.37
C VAL A 235 0.68 6.60 4.28
N VAL A 236 -0.09 5.94 5.15
CA VAL A 236 -1.55 6.04 5.17
C VAL A 236 -2.00 6.60 6.51
N ASP A 237 -2.72 7.72 6.49
CA ASP A 237 -3.40 8.26 7.68
C ASP A 237 -4.78 7.65 7.78
N LEU A 238 -5.03 6.90 8.86
CA LEU A 238 -6.26 6.17 9.07
C LEU A 238 -7.18 6.87 10.08
N GLY A 239 -8.38 7.17 9.63
CA GLY A 239 -9.43 7.63 10.52
C GLY A 239 -9.88 6.53 11.51
N ARG A 240 -10.34 6.96 12.69
CA ARG A 240 -10.88 6.05 13.71
C ARG A 240 -12.17 5.35 13.33
N TRP A 241 -12.82 5.75 12.23
CA TRP A 241 -13.98 5.07 11.66
C TRP A 241 -13.72 3.57 11.41
N LEU A 242 -12.46 3.22 11.20
CA LEU A 242 -11.98 1.87 10.92
C LEU A 242 -12.29 0.89 12.07
N CYS A 243 -12.29 1.36 13.31
CA CYS A 243 -12.53 0.57 14.52
C CYS A 243 -13.82 1.00 15.24
N ALA A 244 -14.85 1.45 14.52
CA ALA A 244 -16.14 1.83 15.11
C ALA A 244 -16.83 0.62 15.75
N GLU A 245 -17.26 0.76 17.00
CA GLU A 245 -17.92 -0.31 17.77
C GLU A 245 -19.23 -0.74 17.09
N GLY A 246 -19.44 -2.05 17.02
CA GLY A 246 -20.71 -2.66 16.58
C GLY A 246 -20.95 -2.68 15.08
N ALA A 247 -20.05 -2.16 14.26
CA ALA A 247 -20.10 -2.26 12.81
C ALA A 247 -19.20 -3.40 12.32
N ALA A 248 -19.67 -4.16 11.31
CA ALA A 248 -18.77 -5.03 10.56
C ALA A 248 -17.63 -4.17 9.96
N PRO A 249 -16.38 -4.69 9.89
CA PRO A 249 -15.31 -3.96 9.27
C PRO A 249 -15.70 -3.61 7.83
N ARG A 250 -15.56 -2.34 7.48
CA ARG A 250 -15.83 -1.90 6.12
C ARG A 250 -14.80 -2.51 5.18
N GLN A 251 -15.19 -2.77 3.95
CA GLN A 251 -14.29 -3.36 2.96
C GLN A 251 -13.01 -2.53 2.78
N GLN A 252 -13.12 -1.20 2.81
CA GLN A 252 -11.96 -0.30 2.75
C GLN A 252 -10.97 -0.50 3.91
N ALA A 253 -11.48 -0.84 5.11
CA ALA A 253 -10.63 -1.18 6.25
C ALA A 253 -9.83 -2.46 5.98
N VAL A 254 -10.49 -3.49 5.46
CA VAL A 254 -9.83 -4.76 5.08
C VAL A 254 -8.80 -4.51 3.99
N GLU A 255 -9.13 -3.70 2.99
CA GLU A 255 -8.23 -3.38 1.87
C GLU A 255 -6.93 -2.71 2.30
N VAL A 256 -7.01 -1.74 3.21
CA VAL A 256 -5.80 -1.05 3.69
C VAL A 256 -5.01 -1.90 4.67
N LEU A 257 -5.68 -2.54 5.63
CA LEU A 257 -5.00 -3.29 6.68
C LEU A 257 -4.31 -4.55 6.16
N SER A 258 -4.92 -5.26 5.21
CA SER A 258 -4.31 -6.45 4.59
C SER A 258 -3.04 -6.14 3.78
N ARG A 259 -2.84 -4.87 3.40
CA ARG A 259 -1.67 -4.38 2.66
C ARG A 259 -0.65 -3.69 3.54
N SER A 260 -1.00 -3.37 4.78
CA SER A 260 -0.10 -2.67 5.71
C SER A 260 1.05 -3.57 6.15
N THR A 261 2.28 -3.14 5.87
CA THR A 261 3.48 -3.80 6.40
C THR A 261 3.73 -3.46 7.85
N GLN A 262 3.17 -2.35 8.31
CA GLN A 262 3.16 -1.94 9.71
C GLN A 262 1.97 -1.02 10.00
N VAL A 263 1.32 -1.22 11.16
CA VAL A 263 0.27 -0.34 11.66
C VAL A 263 0.75 0.31 12.96
N LEU A 264 0.89 1.63 12.95
CA LEU A 264 1.37 2.42 14.07
C LEU A 264 0.20 3.05 14.82
N ILE A 265 0.03 2.71 16.09
CA ILE A 265 -0.96 3.30 16.96
C ILE A 265 -0.29 4.43 17.74
N VAL A 266 -0.70 5.68 17.46
CA VAL A 266 -0.20 6.86 18.18
C VAL A 266 -1.06 7.12 19.40
N SER A 267 -0.46 7.13 20.58
CA SER A 267 -1.16 7.33 21.84
C SER A 267 -0.41 8.27 22.76
N PRO A 268 -1.04 9.31 23.29
CA PRO A 268 -0.55 9.93 24.52
C PRO A 268 -0.57 8.93 25.67
N ALA A 269 0.36 9.05 26.63
CA ALA A 269 0.34 8.24 27.84
C ALA A 269 -0.67 8.83 28.85
N ASP A 270 -1.93 8.68 28.56
CA ASP A 270 -3.05 9.04 29.42
C ASP A 270 -4.16 7.97 29.43
N VAL A 271 -4.96 7.94 30.50
CA VAL A 271 -5.99 6.90 30.72
C VAL A 271 -7.02 6.89 29.59
N ARG A 272 -7.40 8.05 29.04
CA ARG A 272 -8.40 8.14 27.97
C ARG A 272 -7.89 7.54 26.66
N ALA A 273 -6.60 7.78 26.37
CA ALA A 273 -5.96 7.19 25.19
C ALA A 273 -5.76 5.67 25.37
N ALA A 274 -5.37 5.21 26.56
CA ALA A 274 -5.28 3.79 26.90
C ALA A 274 -6.62 3.06 26.69
N LEU A 275 -7.72 3.64 27.19
CA LEU A 275 -9.07 3.08 27.01
C LEU A 275 -9.50 3.10 25.55
N GLY A 276 -9.17 4.17 24.79
CA GLY A 276 -9.43 4.25 23.37
C GLY A 276 -8.70 3.17 22.58
N ALA A 277 -7.40 2.99 22.83
CA ALA A 277 -6.60 1.94 22.21
C ALA A 277 -7.14 0.53 22.54
N ARG A 278 -7.48 0.26 23.81
CA ARG A 278 -8.09 -1.02 24.21
C ARG A 278 -9.36 -1.33 23.46
N ARG A 279 -10.25 -0.33 23.27
CA ARG A 279 -11.49 -0.51 22.48
C ARG A 279 -11.19 -0.82 21.02
N MET A 280 -10.21 -0.13 20.43
CA MET A 280 -9.79 -0.40 19.06
C MET A 280 -9.25 -1.84 18.92
N LEU A 281 -8.41 -2.29 19.83
CA LEU A 281 -7.88 -3.66 19.84
C LEU A 281 -9.00 -4.69 20.04
N ALA A 282 -9.96 -4.41 20.95
CA ALA A 282 -11.09 -5.28 21.22
C ALA A 282 -12.07 -5.39 20.04
N SER A 283 -12.05 -4.47 19.07
CA SER A 283 -12.88 -4.56 17.86
C SER A 283 -12.53 -5.78 16.97
N GLY A 284 -11.36 -6.37 17.17
CA GLY A 284 -10.86 -7.49 16.36
C GLY A 284 -10.35 -7.10 14.95
N VAL A 285 -10.61 -5.89 14.50
CA VAL A 285 -10.20 -5.42 13.15
C VAL A 285 -8.69 -5.39 12.98
N LEU A 286 -7.95 -5.17 14.08
CA LEU A 286 -6.49 -5.10 14.10
C LEU A 286 -5.82 -6.44 14.46
N ALA A 287 -6.58 -7.51 14.65
CA ALA A 287 -6.03 -8.80 15.07
C ALA A 287 -5.09 -9.39 14.03
N GLY A 288 -3.95 -9.93 14.48
CA GLY A 288 -2.96 -10.57 13.61
C GLY A 288 -2.14 -9.63 12.73
N LEU A 289 -2.31 -8.32 12.87
CA LEU A 289 -1.54 -7.34 12.11
C LEU A 289 -0.21 -6.97 12.79
N PRO A 290 0.80 -6.50 12.05
CA PRO A 290 2.06 -6.02 12.60
C PRO A 290 1.88 -4.66 13.28
N LEU A 291 1.36 -4.67 14.52
CA LEU A 291 1.07 -3.47 15.29
C LEU A 291 2.33 -2.93 15.98
N GLY A 292 2.38 -1.60 16.14
CA GLY A 292 3.39 -0.92 16.93
C GLY A 292 2.81 0.29 17.65
N LEU A 293 3.22 0.49 18.91
CA LEU A 293 2.80 1.64 19.69
C LEU A 293 3.82 2.78 19.59
N ILE A 294 3.33 3.98 19.29
CA ILE A 294 4.08 5.23 19.37
C ILE A 294 3.51 6.02 20.54
N VAL A 295 4.30 6.22 21.58
CA VAL A 295 3.87 7.03 22.72
C VAL A 295 4.27 8.48 22.53
N ARG A 296 3.25 9.36 22.47
CA ARG A 296 3.45 10.79 22.32
C ARG A 296 3.47 11.49 23.69
N GLY A 297 4.53 12.27 23.93
CA GLY A 297 4.60 13.18 25.07
C GLY A 297 3.92 14.55 24.82
N PRO A 298 3.79 15.39 25.85
CA PRO A 298 4.08 15.06 27.25
C PRO A 298 3.02 14.14 27.84
N SER A 299 3.43 13.33 28.85
CA SER A 299 2.48 12.54 29.66
C SER A 299 1.95 13.42 30.78
N PRO A 300 0.63 13.65 30.87
CA PRO A 300 0.07 14.54 31.89
C PRO A 300 0.02 13.92 33.31
N GLY A 301 0.29 12.63 33.42
CA GLY A 301 0.22 11.84 34.64
C GLY A 301 1.43 10.95 34.88
N ALA A 302 1.31 10.01 35.80
CA ALA A 302 2.36 9.06 36.19
C ALA A 302 2.47 7.85 35.20
N LEU A 303 1.58 7.71 34.23
CA LEU A 303 1.60 6.60 33.28
C LEU A 303 2.79 6.76 32.33
N SER A 304 3.72 5.81 32.34
CA SER A 304 4.84 5.77 31.41
C SER A 304 4.44 5.18 30.08
N GLY A 305 5.29 5.32 29.06
CA GLY A 305 5.07 4.69 27.77
C GLY A 305 5.18 3.17 27.84
N GLU A 306 6.05 2.68 28.68
CA GLU A 306 6.27 1.27 28.97
C GLU A 306 5.05 0.65 29.65
N ASP A 307 4.48 1.30 30.68
CA ASP A 307 3.26 0.86 31.34
C ASP A 307 2.09 0.79 30.34
N LEU A 308 2.00 1.77 29.43
CA LEU A 308 0.98 1.79 28.40
C LEU A 308 1.17 0.65 27.40
N ALA A 309 2.39 0.37 26.98
CA ALA A 309 2.72 -0.71 26.06
C ALA A 309 2.39 -2.08 26.69
N GLU A 310 2.75 -2.28 27.96
CA GLU A 310 2.42 -3.48 28.72
C GLU A 310 0.90 -3.65 28.88
N ALA A 311 0.18 -2.59 29.27
CA ALA A 311 -1.28 -2.63 29.43
C ALA A 311 -2.06 -2.89 28.13
N LEU A 312 -1.48 -2.57 26.99
CA LEU A 312 -2.06 -2.80 25.67
C LEU A 312 -1.54 -4.07 24.98
N GLU A 313 -0.54 -4.73 25.56
CA GLU A 313 0.17 -5.88 24.96
C GLU A 313 0.70 -5.55 23.56
N LEU A 314 1.22 -4.33 23.37
CA LEU A 314 1.77 -3.86 22.11
C LEU A 314 3.26 -3.57 22.21
N PRO A 315 4.05 -3.87 21.17
CA PRO A 315 5.44 -3.47 21.13
C PRO A 315 5.57 -1.94 21.09
N LEU A 316 6.33 -1.38 22.02
CA LEU A 316 6.68 0.03 22.01
C LEU A 316 7.77 0.28 20.95
N VAL A 317 7.37 0.89 19.82
CA VAL A 317 8.27 1.14 18.68
C VAL A 317 9.06 2.42 18.88
N ALA A 318 8.42 3.47 19.38
CA ALA A 318 9.11 4.72 19.66
C ALA A 318 8.36 5.59 20.68
N HIS A 319 9.15 6.42 21.39
CA HIS A 319 8.65 7.63 22.02
C HIS A 319 8.74 8.79 21.03
N MET A 320 7.68 9.58 20.96
CA MET A 320 7.61 10.84 20.22
C MET A 320 7.44 11.98 21.24
N PRO A 321 8.52 12.54 21.79
CA PRO A 321 8.43 13.63 22.74
C PRO A 321 7.71 14.84 22.16
N ALA A 322 7.17 15.69 23.03
CA ALA A 322 6.53 16.92 22.60
C ALA A 322 7.52 17.80 21.83
N GLU A 323 7.10 18.29 20.67
CA GLU A 323 7.88 19.26 19.92
C GLU A 323 7.40 20.67 20.29
N SER A 324 8.29 21.45 20.91
CA SER A 324 8.00 22.84 21.26
C SER A 324 7.70 23.63 19.97
N ARG A 325 6.63 24.37 19.94
CA ARG A 325 6.16 25.20 18.82
C ARG A 325 5.46 24.41 17.68
N LEU A 326 5.26 23.11 17.78
CA LEU A 326 4.56 22.36 16.74
C LEU A 326 3.14 22.93 16.51
N ASP A 327 2.37 23.13 17.59
CA ASP A 327 1.02 23.65 17.50
C ASP A 327 1.00 25.03 16.81
N ARG A 328 1.92 25.93 17.21
CA ARG A 328 2.05 27.24 16.56
C ARG A 328 2.47 27.13 15.09
N CYS A 329 3.39 26.23 14.75
CA CYS A 329 3.76 26.02 13.36
C CYS A 329 2.58 25.57 12.52
N LEU A 330 1.74 24.67 13.05
CA LEU A 330 0.55 24.17 12.37
C LEU A 330 -0.50 25.29 12.20
N GLU A 331 -0.71 26.14 13.21
CA GLU A 331 -1.57 27.32 13.11
C GLU A 331 -1.06 28.34 12.10
N ASP A 332 0.26 28.49 11.99
CA ASP A 332 0.91 29.36 10.99
C ASP A 332 0.93 28.70 9.57
N GLY A 333 0.25 27.55 9.36
CA GLY A 333 0.22 26.83 8.10
C GLY A 333 1.55 26.18 7.70
N LEU A 334 2.45 25.97 8.67
CA LEU A 334 3.75 25.35 8.43
C LEU A 334 3.68 23.84 8.67
N PRO A 335 4.20 23.03 7.74
CA PRO A 335 4.09 21.57 7.83
C PRO A 335 4.93 20.97 8.96
N PRO A 336 4.48 19.84 9.58
CA PRO A 336 5.23 19.12 10.60
C PRO A 336 6.54 18.54 10.04
N GLY A 337 7.54 18.31 10.88
CA GLY A 337 8.83 17.75 10.47
C GLY A 337 9.72 18.72 9.67
N ARG A 338 9.43 20.02 9.69
CA ARG A 338 10.24 21.05 9.04
C ARG A 338 11.55 21.33 9.76
N SER A 339 11.57 21.14 11.07
CA SER A 339 12.78 21.37 11.89
C SER A 339 13.89 20.40 11.46
N ARG A 340 15.09 20.92 11.26
CA ARG A 340 16.28 20.10 10.98
C ARG A 340 16.79 19.33 12.19
N SER A 341 16.24 19.62 13.37
CA SER A 341 16.55 18.93 14.64
C SER A 341 15.31 19.04 15.53
N GLY A 342 14.60 17.95 15.73
CA GLY A 342 13.43 17.92 16.59
C GLY A 342 13.00 16.50 16.91
N PRO A 343 12.20 16.33 17.98
CA PRO A 343 11.68 15.02 18.39
C PRO A 343 10.93 14.29 17.28
N LEU A 344 10.10 15.00 16.51
CA LEU A 344 9.33 14.41 15.41
C LEU A 344 10.26 13.90 14.30
N LEU A 345 11.25 14.71 13.88
CA LEU A 345 12.24 14.28 12.89
C LEU A 345 12.98 13.02 13.36
N GLY A 346 13.50 13.03 14.59
CA GLY A 346 14.22 11.88 15.16
C GLY A 346 13.34 10.62 15.21
N THR A 347 12.07 10.77 15.54
CA THR A 347 11.10 9.66 15.54
C THR A 347 10.85 9.13 14.14
N CYS A 348 10.58 10.02 13.16
CA CYS A 348 10.36 9.63 11.77
C CYS A 348 11.56 8.89 11.15
N LEU A 349 12.79 9.39 11.35
CA LEU A 349 14.00 8.73 10.86
C LEU A 349 14.20 7.33 11.46
N ARG A 350 13.89 7.14 12.77
CA ARG A 350 13.96 5.81 13.39
C ARG A 350 12.95 4.84 12.78
N LEU A 351 11.72 5.30 12.57
CA LEU A 351 10.66 4.50 11.98
C LEU A 351 11.00 4.08 10.54
N LEU A 352 11.45 5.01 9.70
CA LEU A 352 11.86 4.72 8.33
C LEU A 352 13.00 3.70 8.27
N ARG A 353 14.01 3.81 9.14
CA ARG A 353 15.11 2.83 9.23
C ARG A 353 14.64 1.46 9.72
N GLY A 354 13.65 1.41 10.60
CA GLY A 354 13.03 0.17 11.07
C GLY A 354 12.36 -0.59 9.93
N VAL A 355 11.58 0.11 9.13
CA VAL A 355 10.86 -0.46 7.98
C VAL A 355 11.83 -0.94 6.90
N ALA A 356 12.88 -0.18 6.59
CA ALA A 356 13.90 -0.58 5.62
C ALA A 356 14.62 -1.89 6.03
N ARG A 357 14.85 -2.10 7.32
CA ARG A 357 15.45 -3.35 7.84
C ARG A 357 14.50 -4.55 7.75
N SER A 358 13.23 -4.34 7.98
CA SER A 358 12.20 -5.40 7.90
C SER A 358 12.00 -5.88 6.47
N SER A 359 12.08 -4.99 5.48
CA SER A 359 11.98 -5.36 4.06
C SER A 359 13.19 -6.16 3.56
N VAL A 360 14.40 -5.89 4.10
CA VAL A 360 15.62 -6.66 3.77
C VAL A 360 15.62 -8.04 4.44
N ALA A 361 14.99 -8.20 5.59
CA ALA A 361 14.93 -9.50 6.31
C ALA A 361 13.83 -10.43 5.77
N ALA A 362 12.90 -9.93 4.99
CA ALA A 362 11.80 -10.69 4.40
C ALA A 362 12.05 -11.10 2.92
N GLY A 363 13.12 -10.65 2.29
CA GLY A 363 13.57 -11.01 0.94
C GLY A 363 14.79 -11.90 0.98
#